data_691c4bd3d20f754167201ba4b87676d6
#
_entry.id   691c4bd3d20f754167201ba4b87676d6
#
_cell.length_a   1.000
_cell.length_b   1.000
_cell.length_c   1.000
_cell.angle_alpha   90.00
_cell.angle_beta   90.00
_cell.angle_gamma   90.00
#
_symmetry.space_group_name_H-M   'P 1'
#
loop_
_entity.id
_entity.type
_entity.pdbx_description
1 polymer ?
#
loop_
_entity_poly.entity_id
_entity_poly.type
_entity_poly.pdbx_seq_one_letter_code
_entity_poly.pdbx_strand_id
1 'polypeptide(L)'
;MVLGCTSWAGKSLLATALCRWYADQGLRVAPFKGQNMSNNARVVAGGELGVAQWLQARAARVEPDVRMGPVLVKPERDGSQVVVLGQLDPGLSRLGWTARPPRLWGPISRSLDALLAEHDLVVCEGAGSPAETNLRDTDLANLRVAAHAQAPALLVADIDRGGAFAHLLGTWELVDAAERHRLAGFVLNKFRGDARLLRQAPAELTARTGMAHVGVLPMLAHHLPDEDGARDLTDLGPGGGSSAPRVAVLRYPSASNLDELTLLATVTRLGWVGTAAAVADADLVVLPGSKHVGADLAWLHEHGLDRALVQRVARGGRVLGICGGLQLLGERLGPEPLAGTGGAAEGDAKGAVGGEDRPGLGLLPVRTTYARTKRVAPVRRLALRLTPGSAWGPLDGLVVDGYDIRHGSTTAVRPGESPAGRPALGADHGWVAGPVLGLACHGVLEDPAVVEALVGVRPVDRLEDTLDTLAAAVDEHLDTTLLRRLTGGLL
;
A
#
# COMPACT_ATOMS: atom_id res chain seq x y z
N MET A 1 -21.04 -4.82 -5.25
CA MET A 1 -19.65 -4.99 -5.73
C MET A 1 -19.23 -3.79 -6.57
N VAL A 2 -17.96 -3.35 -6.48
CA VAL A 2 -17.40 -2.25 -7.27
C VAL A 2 -16.41 -2.81 -8.28
N LEU A 3 -16.69 -2.63 -9.57
CA LEU A 3 -15.86 -3.07 -10.69
C LEU A 3 -15.36 -1.84 -11.47
N GLY A 4 -14.23 -1.92 -12.12
CA GLY A 4 -13.73 -0.82 -12.96
C GLY A 4 -13.67 -1.21 -14.42
N CYS A 5 -13.93 -0.27 -15.30
CA CYS A 5 -13.70 -0.50 -16.73
C CYS A 5 -12.21 -0.64 -17.07
N THR A 6 -11.36 -0.04 -16.24
CA THR A 6 -9.89 -0.07 -16.38
C THR A 6 -9.23 -0.10 -15.00
N SER A 7 -7.94 -0.42 -14.97
CA SER A 7 -7.10 -0.05 -13.82
C SER A 7 -7.18 1.46 -13.60
N TRP A 8 -7.02 1.93 -12.37
CA TRP A 8 -7.07 3.36 -12.01
C TRP A 8 -8.41 4.08 -12.21
N ALA A 9 -9.48 3.38 -12.56
CA ALA A 9 -10.82 4.00 -12.70
C ALA A 9 -11.36 4.59 -11.38
N GLY A 10 -10.77 4.21 -10.22
CA GLY A 10 -11.17 4.68 -8.89
C GLY A 10 -12.04 3.68 -8.12
N LYS A 11 -11.91 2.38 -8.41
CA LYS A 11 -12.59 1.31 -7.65
C LYS A 11 -12.36 1.42 -6.15
N SER A 12 -11.09 1.50 -5.74
CA SER A 12 -10.71 1.54 -4.33
C SER A 12 -11.22 2.78 -3.62
N LEU A 13 -11.22 3.95 -4.31
CA LEU A 13 -11.81 5.17 -3.79
C LEU A 13 -13.32 4.99 -3.53
N LEU A 14 -14.06 4.52 -4.53
CA LEU A 14 -15.50 4.31 -4.39
C LEU A 14 -15.82 3.22 -3.36
N ALA A 15 -15.06 2.11 -3.33
CA ALA A 15 -15.26 1.07 -2.32
C ALA A 15 -15.02 1.61 -0.90
N THR A 16 -13.98 2.42 -0.71
CA THR A 16 -13.69 3.09 0.57
C THR A 16 -14.82 4.04 0.97
N ALA A 17 -15.28 4.87 0.03
CA ALA A 17 -16.40 5.79 0.25
C ALA A 17 -17.68 5.05 0.66
N LEU A 18 -18.02 3.97 -0.05
CA LEU A 18 -19.18 3.13 0.26
C LEU A 18 -19.05 2.41 1.60
N CYS A 19 -17.86 1.92 1.96
CA CYS A 19 -17.62 1.33 3.28
C CYS A 19 -17.94 2.31 4.40
N ARG A 20 -17.44 3.56 4.30
CA ARG A 20 -17.73 4.62 5.28
C ARG A 20 -19.20 5.00 5.27
N TRP A 21 -19.74 5.26 4.09
CA TRP A 21 -21.12 5.71 3.94
C TRP A 21 -22.13 4.70 4.50
N TYR A 22 -21.98 3.41 4.22
CA TYR A 22 -22.88 2.39 4.76
C TYR A 22 -22.68 2.17 6.27
N ALA A 23 -21.44 2.27 6.77
CA ALA A 23 -21.17 2.22 8.21
C ALA A 23 -21.85 3.37 8.95
N ASP A 24 -21.84 4.58 8.37
CA ASP A 24 -22.49 5.76 8.93
C ASP A 24 -24.04 5.66 8.88
N GLN A 25 -24.59 4.79 8.03
CA GLN A 25 -26.01 4.41 8.06
C GLN A 25 -26.35 3.37 9.15
N GLY A 26 -25.35 2.92 9.94
CA GLY A 26 -25.52 1.98 11.04
C GLY A 26 -25.37 0.50 10.68
N LEU A 27 -24.95 0.17 9.46
CA LEU A 27 -24.68 -1.21 9.08
C LEU A 27 -23.32 -1.68 9.59
N ARG A 28 -23.22 -2.95 9.96
CA ARG A 28 -21.92 -3.63 10.16
C ARG A 28 -21.35 -4.01 8.80
N VAL A 29 -20.39 -3.22 8.32
CA VAL A 29 -19.84 -3.35 6.98
C VAL A 29 -18.47 -4.01 7.03
N ALA A 30 -18.18 -4.94 6.11
CA ALA A 30 -16.82 -5.41 5.84
C ALA A 30 -16.42 -5.14 4.38
N PRO A 31 -15.18 -4.72 4.12
CA PRO A 31 -14.64 -4.74 2.77
C PRO A 31 -14.21 -6.16 2.38
N PHE A 32 -14.15 -6.41 1.06
CA PHE A 32 -13.60 -7.65 0.53
C PHE A 32 -12.98 -7.46 -0.85
N LYS A 33 -11.82 -8.07 -1.06
CA LYS A 33 -11.19 -8.18 -2.39
C LYS A 33 -10.57 -9.56 -2.54
N GLY A 34 -11.12 -10.38 -3.44
CA GLY A 34 -10.74 -11.80 -3.57
C GLY A 34 -9.25 -12.00 -3.83
N GLN A 35 -8.68 -11.18 -4.72
CA GLN A 35 -7.26 -11.16 -5.00
C GLN A 35 -6.80 -9.72 -5.19
N ASN A 36 -5.74 -9.35 -4.51
CA ASN A 36 -5.06 -8.08 -4.70
C ASN A 36 -3.66 -8.26 -5.27
N MET A 37 -3.20 -7.32 -6.09
CA MET A 37 -1.83 -7.27 -6.59
C MET A 37 -1.22 -5.95 -6.14
N SER A 38 -0.37 -6.00 -5.11
CA SER A 38 0.26 -4.80 -4.55
C SER A 38 1.51 -5.14 -3.77
N ASN A 39 2.47 -4.22 -3.77
CA ASN A 39 3.67 -4.28 -2.94
C ASN A 39 3.48 -3.62 -1.56
N ASN A 40 2.36 -2.93 -1.37
CA ASN A 40 2.03 -2.24 -0.15
C ASN A 40 1.12 -3.11 0.72
N ALA A 41 1.54 -3.37 1.96
CA ALA A 41 0.81 -4.20 2.90
C ALA A 41 0.93 -3.66 4.33
N ARG A 42 -0.06 -3.97 5.13
CA ARG A 42 -0.10 -3.75 6.58
C ARG A 42 -0.07 -5.08 7.30
N VAL A 43 0.42 -5.05 8.54
CA VAL A 43 0.32 -6.20 9.44
C VAL A 43 -0.94 -6.07 10.28
N VAL A 44 -1.76 -7.09 10.21
CA VAL A 44 -3.00 -7.23 10.97
C VAL A 44 -2.99 -8.53 11.76
N ALA A 45 -4.04 -8.81 12.53
CA ALA A 45 -4.20 -10.12 13.13
C ALA A 45 -4.23 -11.20 12.02
N GLY A 46 -3.35 -12.20 12.16
CA GLY A 46 -3.19 -13.27 11.16
C GLY A 46 -2.10 -13.03 10.11
N GLY A 47 -1.58 -11.83 9.92
CA GLY A 47 -0.46 -11.59 9.00
C GLY A 47 -0.57 -10.35 8.12
N GLU A 48 -0.24 -10.49 6.84
CA GLU A 48 -0.21 -9.39 5.87
C GLU A 48 -1.58 -9.17 5.21
N LEU A 49 -2.02 -7.92 5.14
CA LEU A 49 -3.21 -7.48 4.41
C LEU A 49 -2.83 -6.35 3.45
N GLY A 50 -3.39 -6.33 2.24
CA GLY A 50 -3.20 -5.22 1.30
C GLY A 50 -3.67 -3.88 1.88
N VAL A 51 -2.93 -2.80 1.61
CA VAL A 51 -3.22 -1.47 2.17
C VAL A 51 -4.62 -0.97 1.83
N ALA A 52 -5.14 -1.29 0.64
CA ALA A 52 -6.49 -0.87 0.24
C ALA A 52 -7.57 -1.47 1.14
N GLN A 53 -7.50 -2.77 1.45
CA GLN A 53 -8.48 -3.43 2.31
C GLN A 53 -8.32 -3.03 3.78
N TRP A 54 -7.08 -2.77 4.21
CA TRP A 54 -6.83 -2.17 5.52
C TRP A 54 -7.53 -0.81 5.66
N LEU A 55 -7.38 0.05 4.64
CA LEU A 55 -8.01 1.37 4.61
C LEU A 55 -9.54 1.28 4.56
N GLN A 56 -10.10 0.37 3.76
CA GLN A 56 -11.53 0.14 3.65
C GLN A 56 -12.12 -0.40 4.96
N ALA A 57 -11.38 -1.24 5.71
CA ALA A 57 -11.78 -1.67 7.04
C ALA A 57 -11.82 -0.50 8.03
N ARG A 58 -10.83 0.40 7.98
CA ARG A 58 -10.85 1.65 8.75
C ARG A 58 -12.05 2.51 8.38
N ALA A 59 -12.35 2.64 7.09
CA ALA A 59 -13.53 3.34 6.60
C ALA A 59 -14.83 2.73 7.14
N ALA A 60 -14.92 1.41 7.15
CA ALA A 60 -16.05 0.66 7.69
C ALA A 60 -16.12 0.63 9.24
N ARG A 61 -15.15 1.25 9.93
CA ARG A 61 -15.04 1.26 11.41
C ARG A 61 -14.94 -0.15 12.03
N VAL A 62 -14.31 -1.09 11.31
CA VAL A 62 -14.06 -2.47 11.77
C VAL A 62 -12.57 -2.78 11.85
N GLU A 63 -12.20 -3.72 12.71
CA GLU A 63 -10.82 -4.19 12.79
C GLU A 63 -10.43 -4.89 11.48
N PRO A 64 -9.28 -4.53 10.87
CA PRO A 64 -8.80 -5.18 9.67
C PRO A 64 -8.47 -6.64 9.91
N ASP A 65 -8.96 -7.52 9.02
CA ASP A 65 -8.81 -8.98 9.08
C ASP A 65 -8.26 -9.51 7.74
N VAL A 66 -7.37 -10.50 7.79
CA VAL A 66 -6.77 -11.11 6.59
C VAL A 66 -7.80 -11.70 5.63
N ARG A 67 -9.01 -12.05 6.12
CA ARG A 67 -10.13 -12.54 5.30
C ARG A 67 -10.70 -11.46 4.37
N MET A 68 -10.49 -10.17 4.67
CA MET A 68 -10.93 -9.06 3.82
C MET A 68 -10.11 -8.95 2.52
N GLY A 69 -8.89 -9.51 2.53
CA GLY A 69 -8.02 -9.62 1.36
C GLY A 69 -7.28 -10.96 1.37
N PRO A 70 -7.98 -12.09 1.15
CA PRO A 70 -7.45 -13.43 1.39
C PRO A 70 -6.26 -13.80 0.52
N VAL A 71 -6.08 -13.15 -0.62
CA VAL A 71 -4.95 -13.37 -1.52
C VAL A 71 -4.29 -12.04 -1.87
N LEU A 72 -3.00 -11.93 -1.52
CA LEU A 72 -2.16 -10.80 -1.93
C LEU A 72 -0.99 -11.33 -2.77
N VAL A 73 -0.93 -10.87 -4.02
CA VAL A 73 0.17 -11.17 -4.95
C VAL A 73 1.12 -9.98 -4.96
N LYS A 74 2.37 -10.21 -4.59
CA LYS A 74 3.42 -9.18 -4.58
C LYS A 74 4.32 -9.41 -5.80
N PRO A 75 4.26 -8.55 -6.84
CA PRO A 75 5.11 -8.67 -8.01
C PRO A 75 6.59 -8.60 -7.64
N GLU A 76 7.41 -9.43 -8.29
CA GLU A 76 8.86 -9.44 -8.27
C GLU A 76 9.40 -9.40 -9.70
N ARG A 77 10.72 -9.19 -9.87
CA ARG A 77 11.35 -9.12 -11.18
C ARG A 77 11.13 -10.38 -12.01
N ASP A 78 11.27 -11.56 -11.39
CA ASP A 78 11.20 -12.85 -12.05
C ASP A 78 10.10 -13.74 -11.48
N GLY A 79 8.95 -13.14 -11.12
CA GLY A 79 7.82 -13.88 -10.57
C GLY A 79 6.92 -13.05 -9.65
N SER A 80 6.40 -13.71 -8.62
CA SER A 80 5.61 -13.03 -7.58
C SER A 80 5.55 -13.85 -6.30
N GLN A 81 5.55 -13.19 -5.16
CA GLN A 81 5.18 -13.81 -3.89
C GLN A 81 3.67 -13.88 -3.79
N VAL A 82 3.15 -15.01 -3.34
CA VAL A 82 1.72 -15.21 -3.07
C VAL A 82 1.53 -15.35 -1.57
N VAL A 83 0.77 -14.42 -0.99
CA VAL A 83 0.36 -14.44 0.42
C VAL A 83 -1.09 -14.89 0.46
N VAL A 84 -1.39 -15.92 1.27
CA VAL A 84 -2.75 -16.46 1.46
C VAL A 84 -3.12 -16.33 2.93
N LEU A 85 -4.25 -15.68 3.20
CA LEU A 85 -4.71 -15.42 4.57
C LEU A 85 -3.58 -14.84 5.46
N GLY A 86 -2.88 -13.85 4.93
CA GLY A 86 -1.80 -13.14 5.61
C GLY A 86 -0.45 -13.86 5.67
N GLN A 87 -0.36 -15.10 5.20
CA GLN A 87 0.86 -15.91 5.27
C GLN A 87 1.45 -16.17 3.87
N LEU A 88 2.77 -16.04 3.73
CA LEU A 88 3.46 -16.37 2.49
C LEU A 88 3.28 -17.86 2.17
N ASP A 89 2.83 -18.16 0.95
CA ASP A 89 2.78 -19.52 0.42
C ASP A 89 3.87 -19.73 -0.65
N PRO A 90 4.99 -20.35 -0.29
CA PRO A 90 6.09 -20.60 -1.22
C PRO A 90 5.72 -21.58 -2.34
N GLY A 91 4.79 -22.48 -2.08
CA GLY A 91 4.30 -23.44 -3.08
C GLY A 91 3.56 -22.73 -4.21
N LEU A 92 2.61 -21.88 -3.85
CA LEU A 92 1.86 -21.06 -4.81
C LEU A 92 2.74 -20.01 -5.49
N SER A 93 3.73 -19.45 -4.77
CA SER A 93 4.67 -18.48 -5.36
C SER A 93 5.47 -19.07 -6.52
N ARG A 94 5.83 -20.36 -6.47
CA ARG A 94 6.54 -21.05 -7.55
C ARG A 94 5.66 -21.48 -8.72
N LEU A 95 4.35 -21.50 -8.56
CA LEU A 95 3.44 -21.86 -9.64
C LEU A 95 3.30 -20.74 -10.66
N GLY A 96 3.18 -21.12 -11.94
CA GLY A 96 2.78 -20.20 -13.00
C GLY A 96 1.38 -19.62 -12.73
N TRP A 97 1.13 -18.44 -13.29
CA TRP A 97 -0.11 -17.67 -13.07
C TRP A 97 -1.38 -18.52 -13.27
N THR A 98 -1.48 -19.25 -14.38
CA THR A 98 -2.65 -20.05 -14.76
C THR A 98 -2.88 -21.28 -13.88
N ALA A 99 -1.89 -21.73 -13.12
CA ALA A 99 -2.01 -22.90 -12.24
C ALA A 99 -2.49 -22.55 -10.81
N ARG A 100 -2.51 -21.25 -10.46
CA ARG A 100 -2.88 -20.77 -9.12
C ARG A 100 -4.39 -20.77 -8.83
N PRO A 101 -5.27 -20.36 -9.76
CA PRO A 101 -6.67 -20.10 -9.48
C PRO A 101 -7.43 -21.27 -8.84
N PRO A 102 -7.26 -22.54 -9.25
CA PRO A 102 -7.96 -23.66 -8.63
C PRO A 102 -7.63 -23.84 -7.13
N ARG A 103 -6.41 -23.45 -6.72
CA ARG A 103 -5.97 -23.57 -5.32
C ARG A 103 -6.32 -22.36 -4.47
N LEU A 104 -6.50 -21.19 -5.11
CA LEU A 104 -6.79 -19.92 -4.44
C LEU A 104 -8.29 -19.71 -4.21
N TRP A 105 -9.15 -20.27 -5.05
CA TRP A 105 -10.59 -20.05 -4.94
C TRP A 105 -11.18 -20.53 -3.61
N GLY A 106 -10.70 -21.64 -3.08
CA GLY A 106 -11.18 -22.15 -1.78
C GLY A 106 -10.96 -21.19 -0.61
N PRO A 107 -9.75 -20.68 -0.38
CA PRO A 107 -9.52 -19.60 0.59
C PRO A 107 -10.36 -18.35 0.34
N ILE A 108 -10.53 -17.92 -0.92
CA ILE A 108 -11.31 -16.73 -1.29
C ILE A 108 -12.78 -16.91 -0.93
N SER A 109 -13.42 -17.99 -1.39
CA SER A 109 -14.84 -18.22 -1.16
C SER A 109 -15.16 -18.39 0.32
N ARG A 110 -14.37 -19.18 1.07
CA ARG A 110 -14.59 -19.35 2.52
C ARG A 110 -14.43 -18.05 3.29
N SER A 111 -13.50 -17.17 2.90
CA SER A 111 -13.35 -15.87 3.54
C SER A 111 -14.56 -14.97 3.29
N LEU A 112 -15.04 -14.95 2.05
CA LEU A 112 -16.24 -14.20 1.69
C LEU A 112 -17.47 -14.71 2.43
N ASP A 113 -17.68 -16.03 2.47
CA ASP A 113 -18.81 -16.66 3.18
C ASP A 113 -18.80 -16.30 4.67
N ALA A 114 -17.62 -16.34 5.30
CA ALA A 114 -17.46 -15.97 6.70
C ALA A 114 -17.79 -14.48 6.95
N LEU A 115 -17.29 -13.57 6.10
CA LEU A 115 -17.61 -12.15 6.23
C LEU A 115 -19.09 -11.85 5.99
N LEU A 116 -19.74 -12.53 5.04
CA LEU A 116 -21.17 -12.40 4.79
C LEU A 116 -22.02 -12.92 5.96
N ALA A 117 -21.55 -13.92 6.70
CA ALA A 117 -22.24 -14.42 7.89
C ALA A 117 -22.06 -13.51 9.12
N GLU A 118 -20.97 -12.77 9.20
CA GLU A 118 -20.60 -11.93 10.37
C GLU A 118 -21.08 -10.48 10.25
N HIS A 119 -21.33 -9.98 9.03
CA HIS A 119 -21.65 -8.57 8.75
C HIS A 119 -22.98 -8.45 8.02
N ASP A 120 -23.59 -7.28 8.16
CA ASP A 120 -24.84 -6.97 7.49
C ASP A 120 -24.64 -6.72 5.99
N LEU A 121 -23.47 -6.17 5.62
CA LEU A 121 -23.08 -5.86 4.24
C LEU A 121 -21.61 -6.11 4.01
N VAL A 122 -21.28 -6.73 2.86
CA VAL A 122 -19.89 -6.84 2.37
C VAL A 122 -19.73 -6.02 1.10
N VAL A 123 -18.85 -5.01 1.14
CA VAL A 123 -18.47 -4.21 -0.03
C VAL A 123 -17.30 -4.88 -0.73
N CYS A 124 -17.60 -5.55 -1.84
CA CYS A 124 -16.57 -6.22 -2.64
C CYS A 124 -15.93 -5.26 -3.65
N GLU A 125 -14.61 -5.31 -3.79
CA GLU A 125 -13.84 -4.60 -4.81
C GLU A 125 -13.25 -5.59 -5.81
N GLY A 126 -13.35 -5.27 -7.12
CA GLY A 126 -12.72 -6.03 -8.19
C GLY A 126 -11.25 -5.62 -8.44
N ALA A 127 -10.58 -6.35 -9.31
CA ALA A 127 -9.22 -6.07 -9.74
C ALA A 127 -9.16 -5.89 -11.26
N GLY A 128 -8.44 -4.86 -11.76
CA GLY A 128 -8.37 -4.56 -13.19
C GLY A 128 -9.75 -4.26 -13.79
N SER A 129 -10.11 -4.98 -14.84
CA SER A 129 -11.42 -4.90 -15.51
C SER A 129 -12.05 -6.31 -15.64
N PRO A 130 -13.38 -6.45 -15.48
CA PRO A 130 -14.07 -7.71 -15.76
C PRO A 130 -14.08 -8.08 -17.25
N ALA A 131 -13.68 -7.15 -18.12
CA ALA A 131 -13.63 -7.33 -19.58
C ALA A 131 -12.27 -7.82 -20.09
N GLU A 132 -11.34 -8.21 -19.20
CA GLU A 132 -10.07 -8.84 -19.58
C GLU A 132 -10.32 -10.28 -20.07
N THR A 133 -10.70 -10.42 -21.35
CA THR A 133 -11.12 -11.70 -21.95
C THR A 133 -10.04 -12.77 -21.89
N ASN A 134 -8.76 -12.36 -21.95
CA ASN A 134 -7.58 -13.24 -21.81
C ASN A 134 -7.34 -13.74 -20.37
N LEU A 135 -7.97 -13.13 -19.36
CA LEU A 135 -7.83 -13.49 -17.96
C LEU A 135 -9.12 -14.09 -17.36
N ARG A 136 -10.18 -14.25 -18.14
CA ARG A 136 -11.50 -14.68 -17.69
C ARG A 136 -11.46 -15.97 -16.86
N ASP A 137 -10.77 -17.01 -17.36
CA ASP A 137 -10.68 -18.31 -16.68
C ASP A 137 -9.83 -18.26 -15.40
N THR A 138 -9.06 -17.21 -15.22
CA THR A 138 -8.19 -16.99 -14.05
C THR A 138 -8.70 -15.91 -13.12
N ASP A 139 -9.86 -15.31 -13.41
CA ASP A 139 -10.46 -14.27 -12.59
C ASP A 139 -10.86 -14.81 -11.20
N LEU A 140 -10.29 -14.18 -10.17
CA LEU A 140 -10.54 -14.49 -8.76
C LEU A 140 -11.11 -13.29 -7.99
N ALA A 141 -11.32 -12.17 -8.66
CA ALA A 141 -11.63 -10.90 -7.99
C ALA A 141 -12.84 -10.15 -8.55
N ASN A 142 -13.31 -10.49 -9.76
CA ASN A 142 -14.39 -9.74 -10.41
C ASN A 142 -15.72 -10.54 -10.42
N LEU A 143 -16.20 -10.93 -11.60
CA LEU A 143 -17.52 -11.53 -11.76
C LEU A 143 -17.69 -12.87 -11.04
N ARG A 144 -16.62 -13.62 -10.87
CA ARG A 144 -16.67 -14.86 -10.07
C ARG A 144 -17.01 -14.59 -8.59
N VAL A 145 -16.46 -13.51 -8.02
CA VAL A 145 -16.81 -13.05 -6.66
C VAL A 145 -18.25 -12.55 -6.63
N ALA A 146 -18.64 -11.72 -7.62
CA ALA A 146 -20.01 -11.21 -7.72
C ALA A 146 -21.04 -12.35 -7.83
N ALA A 147 -20.74 -13.38 -8.64
CA ALA A 147 -21.60 -14.54 -8.80
C ALA A 147 -21.73 -15.35 -7.51
N HIS A 148 -20.62 -15.61 -6.82
CA HIS A 148 -20.60 -16.35 -5.55
C HIS A 148 -21.41 -15.63 -4.45
N ALA A 149 -21.20 -14.31 -4.32
CA ALA A 149 -21.93 -13.49 -3.36
C ALA A 149 -23.34 -13.10 -3.80
N GLN A 150 -23.76 -13.46 -5.01
CA GLN A 150 -25.00 -12.98 -5.65
C GLN A 150 -25.13 -11.45 -5.62
N ALA A 151 -24.00 -10.77 -5.72
CA ALA A 151 -23.90 -9.32 -5.53
C ALA A 151 -24.21 -8.56 -6.82
N PRO A 152 -25.03 -7.49 -6.76
CA PRO A 152 -25.08 -6.50 -7.83
C PRO A 152 -23.76 -5.77 -7.95
N ALA A 153 -23.39 -5.36 -9.18
CA ALA A 153 -22.12 -4.70 -9.43
C ALA A 153 -22.33 -3.31 -10.05
N LEU A 154 -21.50 -2.39 -9.58
CA LEU A 154 -21.36 -1.03 -10.14
C LEU A 154 -20.07 -0.96 -10.95
N LEU A 155 -20.18 -0.53 -12.24
CA LEU A 155 -19.02 -0.22 -13.07
C LEU A 155 -18.56 1.21 -12.84
N VAL A 156 -17.26 1.40 -12.58
CA VAL A 156 -16.64 2.72 -12.44
C VAL A 156 -15.80 3.01 -13.69
N ALA A 157 -16.00 4.19 -14.28
CA ALA A 157 -15.19 4.66 -15.40
C ALA A 157 -14.54 6.00 -15.07
N ASP A 158 -13.24 6.11 -15.39
CA ASP A 158 -12.48 7.35 -15.33
C ASP A 158 -12.85 8.24 -16.53
N ILE A 159 -13.52 9.38 -16.28
CA ILE A 159 -13.95 10.27 -17.35
C ILE A 159 -12.88 11.33 -17.69
N ASP A 160 -11.93 11.59 -16.81
CA ASP A 160 -10.87 12.58 -17.01
C ASP A 160 -9.96 12.23 -18.22
N ARG A 161 -9.79 10.93 -18.47
CA ARG A 161 -8.98 10.43 -19.61
C ARG A 161 -9.68 10.47 -20.95
N GLY A 162 -10.99 10.72 -20.97
CA GLY A 162 -11.82 10.60 -22.16
C GLY A 162 -12.22 9.14 -22.48
N GLY A 163 -13.21 8.97 -23.34
CA GLY A 163 -13.68 7.64 -23.77
C GLY A 163 -14.49 6.85 -22.74
N ALA A 164 -14.90 7.43 -21.61
CA ALA A 164 -15.57 6.72 -20.51
C ALA A 164 -16.81 5.95 -20.97
N PHE A 165 -17.65 6.51 -21.84
CA PHE A 165 -18.84 5.85 -22.38
C PHE A 165 -18.49 4.65 -23.27
N ALA A 166 -17.42 4.75 -24.05
CA ALA A 166 -16.92 3.64 -24.86
C ALA A 166 -16.37 2.52 -23.95
N HIS A 167 -15.65 2.87 -22.87
CA HIS A 167 -15.16 1.90 -21.88
C HIS A 167 -16.33 1.20 -21.18
N LEU A 168 -17.37 1.92 -20.75
CA LEU A 168 -18.56 1.35 -20.11
C LEU A 168 -19.32 0.39 -21.05
N LEU A 169 -19.59 0.84 -22.28
CA LEU A 169 -20.27 0.01 -23.27
C LEU A 169 -19.44 -1.20 -23.66
N GLY A 170 -18.14 -1.01 -23.93
CA GLY A 170 -17.23 -2.08 -24.31
C GLY A 170 -17.07 -3.12 -23.18
N THR A 171 -16.96 -2.66 -21.94
CA THR A 171 -16.91 -3.57 -20.77
C THR A 171 -18.20 -4.39 -20.66
N TRP A 172 -19.37 -3.74 -20.76
CA TRP A 172 -20.66 -4.40 -20.72
C TRP A 172 -20.80 -5.43 -21.85
N GLU A 173 -20.36 -5.09 -23.07
CA GLU A 173 -20.46 -5.97 -24.24
C GLU A 173 -19.53 -7.18 -24.13
N LEU A 174 -18.32 -7.02 -23.57
CA LEU A 174 -17.34 -8.10 -23.42
C LEU A 174 -17.62 -9.02 -22.23
N VAL A 175 -18.43 -8.58 -21.27
CA VAL A 175 -18.94 -9.44 -20.21
C VAL A 175 -19.91 -10.47 -20.77
N ASP A 176 -19.83 -11.72 -20.33
CA ASP A 176 -20.73 -12.79 -20.78
C ASP A 176 -22.19 -12.40 -20.58
N ALA A 177 -23.01 -12.66 -21.58
CA ALA A 177 -24.44 -12.31 -21.57
C ALA A 177 -25.16 -12.83 -20.32
N ALA A 178 -24.78 -14.02 -19.84
CA ALA A 178 -25.32 -14.63 -18.62
C ALA A 178 -24.98 -13.85 -17.34
N GLU A 179 -23.89 -13.07 -17.33
CA GLU A 179 -23.43 -12.29 -16.17
C GLU A 179 -23.81 -10.81 -16.22
N ARG A 180 -24.27 -10.31 -17.39
CA ARG A 180 -24.61 -8.88 -17.58
C ARG A 180 -25.70 -8.39 -16.64
N HIS A 181 -26.61 -9.26 -16.21
CA HIS A 181 -27.67 -8.92 -15.27
C HIS A 181 -27.15 -8.47 -13.90
N ARG A 182 -25.89 -8.82 -13.56
CA ARG A 182 -25.22 -8.38 -12.31
C ARG A 182 -24.77 -6.93 -12.40
N LEU A 183 -24.53 -6.40 -13.60
CA LEU A 183 -24.12 -5.02 -13.79
C LEU A 183 -25.32 -4.09 -13.58
N ALA A 184 -25.57 -3.72 -12.33
CA ALA A 184 -26.74 -2.96 -11.92
C ALA A 184 -26.67 -1.47 -12.26
N GLY A 185 -25.45 -0.90 -12.33
CA GLY A 185 -25.29 0.51 -12.63
C GLY A 185 -23.85 0.91 -12.93
N PHE A 186 -23.67 2.17 -13.26
CA PHE A 186 -22.36 2.76 -13.51
C PHE A 186 -22.18 4.11 -12.84
N VAL A 187 -20.93 4.42 -12.49
CA VAL A 187 -20.47 5.68 -11.91
C VAL A 187 -19.41 6.28 -12.83
N LEU A 188 -19.57 7.55 -13.15
CA LEU A 188 -18.53 8.35 -13.81
C LEU A 188 -17.68 9.01 -12.71
N ASN A 189 -16.39 8.72 -12.70
CA ASN A 189 -15.48 9.17 -11.65
C ASN A 189 -14.44 10.14 -12.20
N LYS A 190 -13.86 10.96 -11.33
CA LYS A 190 -12.82 11.97 -11.63
C LYS A 190 -13.31 13.06 -12.60
N PHE A 191 -14.56 13.46 -12.47
CA PHE A 191 -15.13 14.49 -13.31
C PHE A 191 -14.57 15.88 -12.96
N ARG A 192 -14.25 16.66 -13.98
CA ARG A 192 -13.85 18.06 -13.84
C ARG A 192 -14.84 18.96 -14.58
N GLY A 193 -15.32 19.98 -13.90
CA GLY A 193 -16.22 20.98 -14.45
C GLY A 193 -17.70 20.72 -14.16
N ASP A 194 -18.58 21.11 -15.08
CA ASP A 194 -20.03 21.06 -14.91
C ASP A 194 -20.62 19.76 -15.45
N ALA A 195 -21.15 18.91 -14.58
CA ALA A 195 -21.76 17.62 -14.93
C ALA A 195 -22.93 17.76 -15.92
N ARG A 196 -23.58 18.94 -16.01
CA ARG A 196 -24.65 19.23 -17.01
C ARG A 196 -24.12 19.12 -18.43
N LEU A 197 -22.83 19.23 -18.67
CA LEU A 197 -22.20 19.05 -19.99
C LEU A 197 -22.30 17.63 -20.52
N LEU A 198 -22.54 16.64 -19.66
CA LEU A 198 -22.79 15.25 -20.04
C LEU A 198 -24.09 15.07 -20.83
N ARG A 199 -25.03 16.02 -20.69
CA ARG A 199 -26.32 16.04 -21.39
C ARG A 199 -27.04 14.68 -21.32
N GLN A 200 -27.38 14.09 -22.45
CA GLN A 200 -28.13 12.84 -22.51
C GLN A 200 -27.26 11.58 -22.60
N ALA A 201 -25.92 11.73 -22.64
CA ALA A 201 -25.02 10.59 -22.82
C ALA A 201 -25.18 9.50 -21.72
N PRO A 202 -25.37 9.80 -20.42
CA PRO A 202 -25.65 8.77 -19.43
C PRO A 202 -26.98 8.04 -19.70
N ALA A 203 -28.04 8.76 -20.08
CA ALA A 203 -29.35 8.17 -20.38
C ALA A 203 -29.31 7.28 -21.64
N GLU A 204 -28.54 7.67 -22.64
CA GLU A 204 -28.34 6.87 -23.87
C GLU A 204 -27.61 5.55 -23.52
N LEU A 205 -26.60 5.59 -22.63
CA LEU A 205 -25.92 4.39 -22.19
C LEU A 205 -26.86 3.48 -21.39
N THR A 206 -27.66 4.05 -20.49
CA THR A 206 -28.69 3.30 -19.73
C THR A 206 -29.66 2.61 -20.66
N ALA A 207 -30.15 3.32 -21.71
CA ALA A 207 -31.08 2.75 -22.69
C ALA A 207 -30.46 1.58 -23.49
N ARG A 208 -29.14 1.59 -23.72
CA ARG A 208 -28.46 0.53 -24.45
C ARG A 208 -28.12 -0.68 -23.60
N THR A 209 -27.78 -0.48 -22.31
CA THR A 209 -27.20 -1.51 -21.46
C THR A 209 -28.14 -2.02 -20.37
N GLY A 210 -29.16 -1.25 -20.02
CA GLY A 210 -30.00 -1.50 -18.84
C GLY A 210 -29.35 -1.09 -17.52
N MET A 211 -28.06 -0.72 -17.51
CA MET A 211 -27.39 -0.27 -16.29
C MET A 211 -27.90 1.12 -15.87
N ALA A 212 -28.21 1.29 -14.59
CA ALA A 212 -28.63 2.59 -14.07
C ALA A 212 -27.43 3.56 -14.00
N HIS A 213 -27.64 4.82 -14.34
CA HIS A 213 -26.68 5.89 -14.04
C HIS A 213 -26.76 6.22 -12.55
N VAL A 214 -25.73 5.82 -11.77
CA VAL A 214 -25.68 6.01 -10.31
C VAL A 214 -25.25 7.42 -9.95
N GLY A 215 -24.42 8.05 -10.77
CA GLY A 215 -23.98 9.43 -10.54
C GLY A 215 -22.61 9.75 -11.09
N VAL A 216 -22.15 10.96 -10.77
CA VAL A 216 -20.90 11.55 -11.26
C VAL A 216 -20.08 12.05 -10.08
N LEU A 217 -19.01 11.36 -9.74
CA LEU A 217 -18.07 11.80 -8.71
C LEU A 217 -17.08 12.81 -9.29
N PRO A 218 -16.90 13.95 -8.64
CA PRO A 218 -15.90 14.92 -9.06
C PRO A 218 -14.48 14.38 -8.85
N MET A 219 -13.48 15.08 -9.38
CA MET A 219 -12.07 14.86 -9.02
C MET A 219 -11.87 15.27 -7.57
N LEU A 220 -11.96 14.29 -6.67
CA LEU A 220 -11.77 14.53 -5.24
C LEU A 220 -10.27 14.61 -4.94
N ALA A 221 -9.87 15.68 -4.23
CA ALA A 221 -8.54 15.74 -3.64
C ALA A 221 -8.51 14.84 -2.39
N HIS A 222 -7.62 13.87 -2.37
CA HIS A 222 -7.47 12.97 -1.23
C HIS A 222 -6.00 12.59 -1.03
N HIS A 223 -5.63 12.29 0.22
CA HIS A 223 -4.30 11.80 0.61
C HIS A 223 -4.32 10.32 0.99
N LEU A 224 -5.26 9.55 0.43
CA LEU A 224 -5.30 8.13 0.70
C LEU A 224 -4.10 7.44 0.07
N PRO A 225 -3.54 6.43 0.75
CA PRO A 225 -2.49 5.57 0.20
C PRO A 225 -2.92 4.97 -1.12
N ASP A 226 -2.01 4.96 -2.09
CA ASP A 226 -2.26 4.31 -3.36
C ASP A 226 -1.99 2.81 -3.26
N GLU A 227 -2.86 2.01 -3.82
CA GLU A 227 -2.78 0.55 -3.77
C GLU A 227 -1.48 0.03 -4.39
N ASP A 228 -1.09 0.59 -5.52
CA ASP A 228 0.06 0.12 -6.30
C ASP A 228 1.36 0.87 -6.01
N GLY A 229 1.33 1.89 -5.13
CA GLY A 229 2.50 2.72 -4.81
C GLY A 229 3.08 3.48 -6.01
N ALA A 230 2.30 3.56 -7.10
CA ALA A 230 2.74 4.12 -8.36
C ALA A 230 2.34 5.60 -8.53
N ARG A 231 1.56 6.14 -7.59
CA ARG A 231 1.29 7.57 -7.60
C ARG A 231 2.61 8.30 -7.41
N ASP A 232 2.92 9.18 -8.33
CA ASP A 232 4.06 10.06 -8.12
C ASP A 232 3.73 10.91 -6.88
N LEU A 233 4.51 10.79 -5.79
CA LEU A 233 4.30 11.62 -4.60
C LEU A 233 4.38 13.11 -4.95
N THR A 234 4.94 13.44 -6.12
CA THR A 234 4.94 14.78 -6.71
C THR A 234 3.55 15.22 -7.16
N ASP A 235 2.62 14.27 -7.45
CA ASP A 235 1.22 14.58 -7.80
C ASP A 235 0.40 15.04 -6.58
N LEU A 236 0.92 14.85 -5.37
CA LEU A 236 0.30 15.42 -4.16
C LEU A 236 0.48 16.95 -4.06
N GLY A 237 1.22 17.53 -5.02
CA GLY A 237 1.63 18.93 -4.98
C GLY A 237 2.70 19.20 -3.90
N PRO A 238 3.37 20.34 -3.93
CA PRO A 238 4.30 20.72 -2.88
C PRO A 238 3.48 21.01 -1.61
N GLY A 239 3.44 20.06 -0.67
CA GLY A 239 2.94 20.32 0.67
C GLY A 239 3.75 21.47 1.30
N GLY A 240 3.08 22.44 1.92
CA GLY A 240 3.75 23.45 2.75
C GLY A 240 4.35 24.68 2.03
N GLY A 241 4.14 24.90 0.74
CA GLY A 241 4.61 26.10 0.05
C GLY A 241 6.13 26.14 -0.22
N SER A 242 6.65 27.28 -0.68
CA SER A 242 8.05 27.43 -1.13
C SER A 242 9.09 27.31 -0.01
N SER A 243 8.72 27.55 1.24
CA SER A 243 9.58 27.48 2.43
C SER A 243 9.59 26.11 3.12
N ALA A 244 8.76 25.15 2.68
CA ALA A 244 8.70 23.84 3.28
C ALA A 244 10.02 23.05 3.11
N PRO A 245 10.38 22.20 4.09
CA PRO A 245 11.56 21.36 4.00
C PRO A 245 11.57 20.47 2.76
N ARG A 246 12.73 20.32 2.13
CA ARG A 246 12.95 19.46 0.97
C ARG A 246 13.29 18.06 1.43
N VAL A 247 12.46 17.08 1.10
CA VAL A 247 12.70 15.67 1.39
C VAL A 247 12.97 14.92 0.09
N ALA A 248 14.16 14.35 -0.02
CA ALA A 248 14.57 13.54 -1.15
C ALA A 248 14.36 12.06 -0.81
N VAL A 249 13.52 11.38 -1.55
CA VAL A 249 13.30 9.92 -1.39
C VAL A 249 13.99 9.18 -2.53
N LEU A 250 14.88 8.25 -2.21
CA LEU A 250 15.57 7.45 -3.23
C LEU A 250 14.60 6.43 -3.84
N ARG A 251 14.45 6.50 -5.18
CA ARG A 251 13.56 5.62 -5.94
C ARG A 251 14.34 4.50 -6.60
N TYR A 252 14.85 3.57 -5.81
CA TYR A 252 15.44 2.35 -6.35
C TYR A 252 14.37 1.35 -6.83
N PRO A 253 14.74 0.41 -7.73
CA PRO A 253 13.76 -0.41 -8.48
C PRO A 253 12.81 -1.24 -7.63
N SER A 254 13.25 -1.70 -6.45
CA SER A 254 12.42 -2.56 -5.59
C SER A 254 11.90 -1.85 -4.33
N ALA A 255 11.80 -0.52 -4.36
CA ALA A 255 11.23 0.27 -3.28
C ALA A 255 9.81 -0.21 -2.92
N SER A 256 9.48 -0.26 -1.63
CA SER A 256 8.22 -0.79 -1.13
C SER A 256 7.71 -0.04 0.10
N ASN A 257 6.43 -0.20 0.42
CA ASN A 257 5.74 0.46 1.53
C ASN A 257 5.86 2.00 1.47
N LEU A 258 5.73 2.55 0.27
CA LEU A 258 5.92 3.98 0.01
C LEU A 258 4.78 4.84 0.54
N ASP A 259 3.65 4.23 0.82
CA ASP A 259 2.46 4.84 1.38
C ASP A 259 2.70 5.43 2.79
N GLU A 260 3.67 4.91 3.56
CA GLU A 260 4.06 5.48 4.86
C GLU A 260 4.67 6.89 4.76
N LEU A 261 5.06 7.33 3.56
CA LEU A 261 5.56 8.68 3.30
C LEU A 261 4.47 9.72 3.04
N THR A 262 3.21 9.28 2.92
CA THR A 262 2.09 10.15 2.53
C THR A 262 1.90 11.31 3.51
N LEU A 263 1.96 11.05 4.81
CA LEU A 263 1.80 12.08 5.83
C LEU A 263 2.95 13.10 5.80
N LEU A 264 4.18 12.63 5.61
CA LEU A 264 5.36 13.50 5.45
C LEU A 264 5.24 14.39 4.21
N ALA A 265 4.70 13.86 3.10
CA ALA A 265 4.50 14.60 1.87
C ALA A 265 3.50 15.78 2.02
N THR A 266 2.57 15.72 2.97
CA THR A 266 1.58 16.80 3.19
C THR A 266 2.19 18.10 3.71
N VAL A 267 3.36 18.03 4.36
CA VAL A 267 4.02 19.18 5.01
C VAL A 267 5.41 19.48 4.48
N THR A 268 5.86 18.75 3.45
CA THR A 268 7.20 18.90 2.88
C THR A 268 7.14 19.01 1.36
N ARG A 269 8.23 19.47 0.76
CA ARG A 269 8.48 19.34 -0.68
C ARG A 269 9.16 17.98 -0.89
N LEU A 270 8.37 16.91 -0.80
CA LEU A 270 8.87 15.57 -1.01
C LEU A 270 8.97 15.27 -2.50
N GLY A 271 10.11 14.69 -2.94
CA GLY A 271 10.32 14.29 -4.32
C GLY A 271 11.13 13.01 -4.44
N TRP A 272 10.85 12.24 -5.51
CA TRP A 272 11.66 11.11 -5.91
C TRP A 272 12.96 11.58 -6.54
N VAL A 273 14.08 11.04 -6.10
CA VAL A 273 15.38 11.43 -6.59
C VAL A 273 16.21 10.22 -7.02
N GLY A 274 16.97 10.43 -8.08
CA GLY A 274 17.92 9.47 -8.63
C GLY A 274 19.25 10.13 -9.01
N THR A 275 19.53 11.36 -8.51
CA THR A 275 20.74 12.12 -8.85
C THR A 275 21.48 12.58 -7.60
N ALA A 276 22.81 12.66 -7.69
CA ALA A 276 23.67 13.13 -6.60
C ALA A 276 23.37 14.58 -6.18
N ALA A 277 23.02 15.46 -7.13
CA ALA A 277 22.68 16.84 -6.85
C ALA A 277 21.44 16.95 -5.95
N ALA A 278 20.38 16.19 -6.25
CA ALA A 278 19.15 16.18 -5.46
C ALA A 278 19.38 15.64 -4.03
N VAL A 279 20.28 14.67 -3.86
CA VAL A 279 20.71 14.17 -2.54
C VAL A 279 21.45 15.26 -1.75
N ALA A 280 22.29 16.04 -2.40
CA ALA A 280 23.07 17.10 -1.74
C ALA A 280 22.17 18.25 -1.24
N ASP A 281 21.16 18.61 -2.02
CA ASP A 281 20.32 19.79 -1.80
C ASP A 281 19.15 19.59 -0.82
N ALA A 282 18.85 18.36 -0.43
CA ALA A 282 17.72 18.05 0.45
C ALA A 282 18.00 18.42 1.93
N ASP A 283 16.96 18.72 2.71
CA ASP A 283 17.04 18.86 4.16
C ASP A 283 17.05 17.49 4.86
N LEU A 284 16.39 16.50 4.25
CA LEU A 284 16.35 15.12 4.69
C LEU A 284 16.40 14.20 3.46
N VAL A 285 17.22 13.16 3.52
CA VAL A 285 17.19 12.05 2.53
C VAL A 285 16.59 10.81 3.16
N VAL A 286 15.65 10.16 2.46
CA VAL A 286 14.99 8.92 2.91
C VAL A 286 15.33 7.78 1.95
N LEU A 287 15.81 6.68 2.52
CA LEU A 287 15.92 5.37 1.87
C LEU A 287 14.72 4.54 2.32
N PRO A 288 13.69 4.33 1.49
CA PRO A 288 12.48 3.59 1.87
C PRO A 288 12.73 2.09 2.03
N GLY A 289 11.67 1.31 2.22
CA GLY A 289 11.74 -0.15 2.19
C GLY A 289 12.26 -0.69 0.86
N SER A 290 12.93 -1.83 0.90
CA SER A 290 13.44 -2.54 -0.29
C SER A 290 13.08 -4.01 -0.20
N LYS A 291 12.68 -4.61 -1.33
CA LYS A 291 12.44 -6.04 -1.46
C LYS A 291 13.69 -6.83 -1.83
N HIS A 292 14.63 -6.19 -2.50
CA HIS A 292 15.88 -6.78 -3.02
C HIS A 292 17.04 -5.85 -2.69
N VAL A 293 17.45 -5.86 -1.43
CA VAL A 293 18.45 -4.92 -0.88
C VAL A 293 19.75 -4.96 -1.68
N GLY A 294 20.20 -6.14 -2.07
CA GLY A 294 21.43 -6.23 -2.84
C GLY A 294 21.33 -5.72 -4.28
N ALA A 295 20.20 -5.88 -4.94
CA ALA A 295 19.99 -5.33 -6.27
C ALA A 295 19.87 -3.79 -6.20
N ASP A 296 19.18 -3.30 -5.20
CA ASP A 296 19.02 -1.85 -4.98
C ASP A 296 20.36 -1.20 -4.55
N LEU A 297 21.19 -1.90 -3.77
CA LEU A 297 22.56 -1.46 -3.48
C LEU A 297 23.41 -1.34 -4.74
N ALA A 298 23.35 -2.35 -5.61
CA ALA A 298 24.07 -2.30 -6.91
C ALA A 298 23.59 -1.13 -7.76
N TRP A 299 22.28 -0.88 -7.79
CA TRP A 299 21.70 0.27 -8.47
C TRP A 299 22.20 1.61 -7.90
N LEU A 300 22.31 1.74 -6.56
CA LEU A 300 22.87 2.94 -5.93
C LEU A 300 24.32 3.19 -6.34
N HIS A 301 25.13 2.13 -6.42
CA HIS A 301 26.53 2.22 -6.89
C HIS A 301 26.62 2.62 -8.36
N GLU A 302 25.80 2.02 -9.22
CA GLU A 302 25.77 2.32 -10.66
C GLU A 302 25.44 3.80 -10.93
N HIS A 303 24.55 4.38 -10.12
CA HIS A 303 24.12 5.77 -10.24
C HIS A 303 24.97 6.76 -9.41
N GLY A 304 26.02 6.29 -8.72
CA GLY A 304 26.91 7.12 -7.87
C GLY A 304 26.22 7.73 -6.66
N LEU A 305 25.05 7.22 -6.27
CA LEU A 305 24.28 7.70 -5.13
C LEU A 305 24.89 7.29 -3.79
N ASP A 306 25.61 6.18 -3.76
CA ASP A 306 26.43 5.73 -2.62
C ASP A 306 27.42 6.82 -2.19
N ARG A 307 28.18 7.34 -3.14
CA ARG A 307 29.15 8.44 -2.90
C ARG A 307 28.47 9.74 -2.47
N ALA A 308 27.33 10.05 -3.08
CA ALA A 308 26.55 11.23 -2.69
C ALA A 308 26.04 11.14 -1.24
N LEU A 309 25.58 9.96 -0.81
CA LEU A 309 25.15 9.70 0.56
C LEU A 309 26.30 9.81 1.55
N VAL A 310 27.46 9.22 1.26
CA VAL A 310 28.66 9.33 2.09
C VAL A 310 29.10 10.78 2.24
N GLN A 311 29.15 11.55 1.15
CA GLN A 311 29.52 12.97 1.19
C GLN A 311 28.51 13.81 1.98
N ARG A 312 27.21 13.51 1.85
CA ARG A 312 26.15 14.16 2.61
C ARG A 312 26.33 13.94 4.11
N VAL A 313 26.51 12.69 4.53
CA VAL A 313 26.72 12.32 5.94
C VAL A 313 27.97 12.98 6.50
N ALA A 314 29.07 13.02 5.74
CA ALA A 314 30.30 13.69 6.13
C ALA A 314 30.11 15.22 6.38
N ARG A 315 29.13 15.84 5.72
CA ARG A 315 28.74 17.25 5.91
C ARG A 315 27.68 17.44 7.01
N GLY A 316 27.29 16.37 7.73
CA GLY A 316 26.28 16.43 8.79
C GLY A 316 24.82 16.38 8.26
N GLY A 317 24.62 16.10 6.97
CA GLY A 317 23.29 16.01 6.36
C GLY A 317 22.54 14.76 6.80
N ARG A 318 21.26 14.90 7.20
CA ARG A 318 20.43 13.82 7.74
C ARG A 318 20.05 12.78 6.68
N VAL A 319 20.17 11.51 7.06
CA VAL A 319 19.76 10.34 6.24
C VAL A 319 18.93 9.39 7.11
N LEU A 320 17.73 9.08 6.65
CA LEU A 320 16.80 8.12 7.28
C LEU A 320 16.67 6.88 6.40
N GLY A 321 16.92 5.70 6.94
CA GLY A 321 16.65 4.42 6.27
C GLY A 321 15.52 3.66 6.94
N ILE A 322 14.57 3.14 6.17
CA ILE A 322 13.41 2.39 6.69
C ILE A 322 13.49 0.96 6.16
N CYS A 323 13.43 -0.03 7.04
CA CYS A 323 13.45 -1.46 6.75
C CYS A 323 14.61 -1.84 5.80
N GLY A 324 14.36 -2.08 4.52
CA GLY A 324 15.42 -2.30 3.53
C GLY A 324 16.39 -1.12 3.42
N GLY A 325 15.92 0.11 3.60
CA GLY A 325 16.76 1.30 3.66
C GLY A 325 17.74 1.31 4.83
N LEU A 326 17.31 0.86 6.03
CA LEU A 326 18.22 0.62 7.15
C LEU A 326 19.30 -0.42 6.77
N GLN A 327 18.88 -1.51 6.13
CA GLN A 327 19.80 -2.58 5.72
C GLN A 327 20.85 -2.06 4.73
N LEU A 328 20.44 -1.26 3.72
CA LEU A 328 21.35 -0.60 2.78
C LEU A 328 22.39 0.27 3.49
N LEU A 329 22.01 1.00 4.55
CA LEU A 329 22.89 1.88 5.33
C LEU A 329 23.92 1.11 6.16
N GLY A 330 23.71 -0.18 6.40
CA GLY A 330 24.57 -1.03 7.22
C GLY A 330 25.98 -1.18 6.67
N GLU A 331 26.90 -1.61 7.55
CA GLU A 331 28.29 -1.95 7.20
C GLU A 331 28.36 -3.28 6.45
N ARG A 332 27.51 -4.26 6.85
CA ARG A 332 27.52 -5.61 6.31
C ARG A 332 26.12 -6.13 6.05
N LEU A 333 26.00 -6.84 4.92
CA LEU A 333 24.80 -7.55 4.48
C LEU A 333 25.15 -9.02 4.32
N GLY A 334 24.49 -9.90 5.06
CA GLY A 334 24.56 -11.33 4.82
C GLY A 334 23.98 -11.72 3.45
N PRO A 335 24.11 -12.98 3.05
CA PRO A 335 23.50 -13.49 1.82
C PRO A 335 21.97 -13.43 1.92
N GLU A 336 21.34 -12.87 0.89
CA GLU A 336 19.88 -12.80 0.79
C GLU A 336 19.27 -14.15 0.40
N PRO A 337 18.05 -14.49 0.88
CA PRO A 337 17.29 -15.60 0.34
C PRO A 337 17.05 -15.38 -1.15
N LEU A 338 17.22 -16.42 -1.96
CA LEU A 338 16.88 -16.34 -3.38
C LEU A 338 15.39 -16.05 -3.54
N ALA A 339 15.04 -15.17 -4.45
CA ALA A 339 13.66 -14.85 -4.78
C ALA A 339 12.87 -16.14 -5.07
N GLY A 340 11.68 -16.28 -4.48
CA GLY A 340 10.83 -17.45 -4.66
C GLY A 340 11.24 -18.72 -3.87
N THR A 341 12.36 -18.72 -3.13
CA THR A 341 12.82 -19.91 -2.40
C THR A 341 12.33 -19.98 -0.94
N GLY A 342 11.32 -19.22 -0.57
CA GLY A 342 10.65 -19.29 0.75
C GLY A 342 10.00 -20.65 1.01
N GLY A 343 10.69 -21.75 0.74
CA GLY A 343 10.23 -23.11 0.88
C GLY A 343 11.15 -23.93 1.74
N ALA A 344 10.67 -24.34 2.89
CA ALA A 344 11.28 -25.29 3.78
C ALA A 344 11.62 -26.61 3.06
N ALA A 345 12.89 -27.02 3.16
CA ALA A 345 13.12 -28.39 3.56
C ALA A 345 12.69 -28.45 5.05
N GLU A 346 11.81 -29.36 5.42
CA GLU A 346 11.44 -29.65 6.79
C GLU A 346 12.74 -29.82 7.60
N GLY A 347 12.97 -28.94 8.57
CA GLY A 347 14.11 -29.05 9.50
C GLY A 347 14.72 -27.71 9.91
N ASP A 348 14.82 -26.69 9.05
CA ASP A 348 15.61 -25.47 9.33
C ASP A 348 14.91 -24.14 9.03
N ALA A 349 13.65 -24.02 9.36
CA ALA A 349 12.83 -22.81 9.09
C ALA A 349 13.36 -21.52 9.75
N LYS A 350 14.29 -21.59 10.67
CA LYS A 350 14.91 -20.45 11.41
C LYS A 350 16.38 -20.22 11.09
N GLY A 351 16.99 -21.01 10.21
CA GLY A 351 18.41 -20.91 9.90
C GLY A 351 18.76 -19.66 9.08
N ALA A 352 19.92 -19.07 9.38
CA ALA A 352 20.51 -18.03 8.55
C ALA A 352 20.77 -18.54 7.13
N VAL A 353 20.66 -17.66 6.13
CA VAL A 353 21.04 -18.00 4.74
C VAL A 353 22.56 -18.13 4.68
N GLY A 354 23.07 -19.29 4.20
CA GLY A 354 24.51 -19.53 4.07
C GLY A 354 25.12 -18.71 2.93
N GLY A 355 26.38 -18.30 3.08
CA GLY A 355 27.16 -17.54 2.10
C GLY A 355 28.01 -16.46 2.77
N GLU A 356 28.78 -15.72 1.96
CA GLU A 356 29.64 -14.65 2.46
C GLU A 356 28.87 -13.31 2.56
N ASP A 357 29.26 -12.52 3.57
CA ASP A 357 28.75 -11.15 3.73
C ASP A 357 29.32 -10.26 2.62
N ARG A 358 28.49 -9.33 2.14
CA ARG A 358 28.91 -8.24 1.27
C ARG A 358 28.88 -6.90 2.01
N PRO A 359 29.69 -5.92 1.58
CA PRO A 359 29.63 -4.58 2.15
C PRO A 359 28.29 -3.91 1.81
N GLY A 360 27.70 -3.17 2.77
CA GLY A 360 26.66 -2.21 2.55
C GLY A 360 27.25 -0.81 2.32
N LEU A 361 26.45 0.24 2.55
CA LEU A 361 26.91 1.64 2.43
C LEU A 361 27.88 2.07 3.55
N GLY A 362 27.97 1.30 4.66
CA GLY A 362 28.89 1.57 5.77
C GLY A 362 28.56 2.84 6.58
N LEU A 363 27.34 3.36 6.48
CA LEU A 363 26.93 4.58 7.19
C LEU A 363 26.35 4.31 8.58
N LEU A 364 25.98 3.05 8.86
CA LEU A 364 25.62 2.55 10.18
C LEU A 364 26.49 1.33 10.51
N PRO A 365 27.11 1.24 11.72
CA PRO A 365 27.95 0.11 12.11
C PRO A 365 27.08 -1.09 12.53
N VAL A 366 26.25 -1.55 11.61
CA VAL A 366 25.33 -2.67 11.80
C VAL A 366 25.53 -3.72 10.72
N ARG A 367 25.18 -4.97 11.07
CA ARG A 367 25.13 -6.12 10.16
C ARG A 367 23.71 -6.61 10.07
N THR A 368 23.25 -6.86 8.87
CA THR A 368 21.99 -7.56 8.61
C THR A 368 22.26 -9.03 8.32
N THR A 369 21.64 -9.92 9.07
CA THR A 369 21.65 -11.37 8.84
C THR A 369 20.25 -11.76 8.34
N TYR A 370 20.17 -12.28 7.12
CA TYR A 370 18.89 -12.67 6.54
C TYR A 370 18.45 -14.05 7.04
N ALA A 371 17.14 -14.19 7.22
CA ALA A 371 16.48 -15.45 7.55
C ALA A 371 15.58 -15.88 6.38
N ARG A 372 15.39 -17.18 6.21
CA ARG A 372 14.47 -17.72 5.19
C ARG A 372 13.02 -17.37 5.50
N THR A 373 12.68 -17.32 6.78
CA THR A 373 11.32 -16.96 7.22
C THR A 373 11.21 -15.45 7.38
N LYS A 374 10.17 -14.87 6.79
CA LYS A 374 9.83 -13.47 6.94
C LYS A 374 9.24 -13.20 8.32
N ARG A 375 9.69 -12.14 8.99
CA ARG A 375 9.07 -11.64 10.21
C ARG A 375 7.90 -10.75 9.81
N VAL A 376 6.71 -11.10 10.28
CA VAL A 376 5.48 -10.34 10.10
C VAL A 376 4.85 -10.18 11.48
N ALA A 377 4.93 -9.00 12.06
CA ALA A 377 4.47 -8.75 13.43
C ALA A 377 4.12 -7.28 13.67
N PRO A 378 3.09 -6.96 14.47
CA PRO A 378 2.90 -5.60 14.94
C PRO A 378 4.04 -5.20 15.89
N VAL A 379 4.42 -3.95 15.84
CA VAL A 379 5.34 -3.29 16.78
C VAL A 379 4.52 -2.30 17.59
N ARG A 380 4.51 -2.41 18.90
CA ARG A 380 3.66 -1.60 19.77
C ARG A 380 4.47 -0.89 20.84
N ARG A 381 4.17 0.40 21.02
CA ARG A 381 4.66 1.25 22.11
C ARG A 381 6.18 1.18 22.33
N LEU A 382 6.96 1.26 21.25
CA LEU A 382 8.40 1.37 21.36
C LEU A 382 8.84 2.82 21.52
N ALA A 383 9.65 3.11 22.52
CA ALA A 383 10.21 4.44 22.74
C ALA A 383 11.47 4.65 21.89
N LEU A 384 11.53 5.77 21.18
CA LEU A 384 12.74 6.26 20.53
C LEU A 384 13.71 6.78 21.60
N ARG A 385 14.97 6.37 21.49
CA ARG A 385 16.05 6.73 22.43
C ARG A 385 17.19 7.38 21.66
N LEU A 386 17.18 8.69 21.64
CA LEU A 386 18.12 9.50 20.88
C LEU A 386 18.86 10.46 21.81
N THR A 387 19.93 11.08 21.34
CA THR A 387 20.65 12.06 22.17
C THR A 387 20.00 13.42 22.03
N PRO A 388 19.53 14.04 23.08
CA PRO A 388 19.12 15.45 23.04
C PRO A 388 20.22 16.32 22.44
N GLY A 389 19.84 17.27 21.57
CA GLY A 389 20.78 18.13 20.85
C GLY A 389 21.49 17.50 19.64
N SER A 390 21.30 16.20 19.38
CA SER A 390 21.72 15.59 18.11
C SER A 390 20.78 15.96 16.95
N ALA A 391 21.18 15.61 15.73
CA ALA A 391 20.36 15.80 14.52
C ALA A 391 18.96 15.13 14.61
N TRP A 392 18.79 14.17 15.52
CA TRP A 392 17.57 13.40 15.76
C TRP A 392 16.97 13.64 17.16
N GLY A 393 17.54 14.61 17.91
CA GLY A 393 17.10 14.91 19.28
C GLY A 393 15.61 15.18 19.43
N PRO A 394 14.93 15.86 18.50
CA PRO A 394 13.48 16.08 18.58
C PRO A 394 12.63 14.81 18.61
N LEU A 395 13.14 13.67 18.17
CA LEU A 395 12.46 12.36 18.22
C LEU A 395 12.64 11.65 19.58
N ASP A 396 13.53 12.14 20.45
CA ASP A 396 13.84 11.47 21.73
C ASP A 396 12.60 11.37 22.63
N GLY A 397 12.36 10.20 23.17
CA GLY A 397 11.23 9.93 24.06
C GLY A 397 9.88 9.71 23.38
N LEU A 398 9.75 9.90 22.06
CA LEU A 398 8.52 9.58 21.36
C LEU A 398 8.26 8.08 21.43
N VAL A 399 7.01 7.72 21.71
CA VAL A 399 6.54 6.33 21.72
C VAL A 399 5.78 6.06 20.44
N VAL A 400 6.26 5.13 19.63
CA VAL A 400 5.75 4.85 18.31
C VAL A 400 5.14 3.45 18.23
N ASP A 401 4.13 3.32 17.38
CA ASP A 401 3.61 2.05 16.90
C ASP A 401 4.06 1.86 15.45
N GLY A 402 4.09 0.59 15.01
CA GLY A 402 4.47 0.25 13.64
C GLY A 402 4.30 -1.24 13.39
N TYR A 403 4.99 -1.75 12.39
CA TYR A 403 4.94 -3.16 12.05
C TYR A 403 6.23 -3.65 11.37
N ASP A 404 6.57 -4.91 11.59
CA ASP A 404 7.64 -5.62 10.90
C ASP A 404 7.09 -6.38 9.70
N ILE A 405 7.65 -6.12 8.52
CA ILE A 405 7.52 -6.97 7.32
C ILE A 405 8.92 -7.09 6.73
N ARG A 406 9.75 -7.99 7.24
CA ARG A 406 11.17 -8.06 6.83
C ARG A 406 11.75 -9.46 6.90
N HIS A 407 12.76 -9.72 6.07
CA HIS A 407 13.64 -10.87 6.21
C HIS A 407 14.86 -10.50 7.06
N GLY A 408 15.13 -11.36 8.07
CA GLY A 408 16.32 -11.22 8.89
C GLY A 408 16.24 -10.19 10.01
N SER A 409 17.38 -10.01 10.65
CA SER A 409 17.60 -9.11 11.79
C SER A 409 18.86 -8.28 11.59
N THR A 410 18.83 -7.06 12.09
CA THR A 410 19.97 -6.13 12.07
C THR A 410 20.52 -6.01 13.50
N THR A 411 21.83 -6.12 13.65
CA THR A 411 22.54 -6.05 14.93
C THR A 411 23.81 -5.20 14.81
N ALA A 412 24.35 -4.68 15.93
CA ALA A 412 25.60 -3.95 15.91
C ALA A 412 26.76 -4.87 15.51
N VAL A 413 27.68 -4.36 14.66
CA VAL A 413 28.89 -5.10 14.29
C VAL A 413 29.84 -5.25 15.48
N ARG A 414 29.92 -4.24 16.35
CA ARG A 414 30.78 -4.20 17.54
C ARG A 414 29.95 -3.79 18.76
N PRO A 415 29.30 -4.74 19.44
CA PRO A 415 28.54 -4.44 20.65
C PRO A 415 29.43 -3.85 21.72
N GLY A 416 29.13 -2.66 22.22
CA GLY A 416 29.82 -2.04 23.37
C GLY A 416 31.02 -1.15 23.06
N GLU A 417 31.51 -1.05 21.81
CA GLU A 417 32.78 -0.36 21.52
C GLU A 417 32.62 1.10 21.04
N SER A 418 31.43 1.60 20.76
CA SER A 418 31.27 2.97 20.22
C SER A 418 29.89 3.55 20.52
N PRO A 419 29.82 4.89 20.80
CA PRO A 419 28.53 5.60 20.79
C PRO A 419 27.90 5.63 19.37
N ALA A 420 28.67 5.34 18.32
CA ALA A 420 28.16 5.16 16.97
C ALA A 420 27.53 3.76 16.84
N GLY A 421 26.26 3.67 16.43
CA GLY A 421 25.53 2.42 16.24
C GLY A 421 24.82 1.89 17.48
N ARG A 422 24.38 2.78 18.36
CA ARG A 422 23.52 2.40 19.48
C ARG A 422 22.07 2.17 19.04
N PRO A 423 21.31 1.31 19.74
CA PRO A 423 19.89 1.16 19.51
C PRO A 423 19.15 2.49 19.69
N ALA A 424 18.35 2.84 18.68
CA ALA A 424 17.52 4.05 18.67
C ALA A 424 16.05 3.74 18.93
N LEU A 425 15.61 2.50 18.63
CA LEU A 425 14.23 2.05 18.79
C LEU A 425 14.25 0.58 19.23
N GLY A 426 13.89 0.30 20.47
CA GLY A 426 14.02 -1.03 21.03
C GLY A 426 15.44 -1.60 20.92
N ALA A 427 15.60 -2.91 21.03
CA ALA A 427 16.90 -3.57 20.92
C ALA A 427 17.32 -3.85 19.46
N ASP A 428 16.34 -4.00 18.54
CA ASP A 428 16.53 -4.51 17.19
C ASP A 428 15.67 -3.80 16.11
N HIS A 429 15.03 -2.67 16.46
CA HIS A 429 14.13 -1.94 15.56
C HIS A 429 14.67 -0.59 15.06
N GLY A 430 15.78 -0.11 15.61
CA GLY A 430 16.39 1.13 15.13
C GLY A 430 17.80 1.34 15.59
N TRP A 431 18.60 2.04 14.77
CA TRP A 431 20.00 2.31 14.98
C TRP A 431 20.35 3.74 14.58
N VAL A 432 21.24 4.41 15.32
CA VAL A 432 21.66 5.77 15.04
C VAL A 432 23.17 5.91 15.08
N ALA A 433 23.73 6.62 14.11
CA ALA A 433 25.13 7.03 14.07
C ALA A 433 25.25 8.45 13.49
N GLY A 434 25.52 9.45 14.34
CA GLY A 434 25.55 10.84 13.91
C GLY A 434 24.27 11.28 13.19
N PRO A 435 24.35 11.79 11.94
CA PRO A 435 23.21 12.23 11.17
C PRO A 435 22.47 11.10 10.44
N VAL A 436 22.80 9.83 10.71
CA VAL A 436 22.16 8.66 10.10
C VAL A 436 21.28 7.97 11.11
N LEU A 437 20.01 7.77 10.77
CA LEU A 437 19.02 7.00 11.52
C LEU A 437 18.47 5.89 10.64
N GLY A 438 18.43 4.68 11.14
CA GLY A 438 17.81 3.55 10.49
C GLY A 438 16.74 2.93 11.37
N LEU A 439 15.55 2.70 10.83
CA LEU A 439 14.41 2.09 11.49
C LEU A 439 14.04 0.79 10.76
N ALA A 440 13.91 -0.30 11.50
CA ALA A 440 13.58 -1.61 10.92
C ALA A 440 12.07 -1.80 10.71
N CYS A 441 11.23 -1.09 11.45
CA CYS A 441 9.78 -1.16 11.34
C CYS A 441 9.22 -0.10 10.40
N HIS A 442 8.13 -0.44 9.77
CA HIS A 442 7.28 0.44 8.98
C HIS A 442 6.21 1.13 9.83
N GLY A 443 5.55 2.16 9.27
CA GLY A 443 4.44 2.87 9.89
C GLY A 443 4.85 3.99 10.86
N VAL A 444 6.13 4.13 11.20
CA VAL A 444 6.61 5.17 12.13
C VAL A 444 6.37 6.59 11.58
N LEU A 445 6.43 6.77 10.26
CA LEU A 445 6.14 8.06 9.62
C LEU A 445 4.64 8.37 9.45
N GLU A 446 3.78 7.49 9.92
CA GLU A 446 2.34 7.71 9.95
C GLU A 446 1.90 8.44 11.23
N ASP A 447 2.80 8.61 12.21
CA ASP A 447 2.55 9.37 13.42
C ASP A 447 2.83 10.87 13.19
N PRO A 448 1.83 11.76 13.37
CA PRO A 448 2.01 13.20 13.22
C PRO A 448 3.09 13.80 14.12
N ALA A 449 3.29 13.25 15.33
CA ALA A 449 4.33 13.72 16.24
C ALA A 449 5.73 13.39 15.76
N VAL A 450 5.90 12.23 15.11
CA VAL A 450 7.17 11.83 14.49
C VAL A 450 7.48 12.73 13.29
N VAL A 451 6.50 12.99 12.44
CA VAL A 451 6.69 13.88 11.28
C VAL A 451 7.01 15.31 11.75
N GLU A 452 6.30 15.84 12.74
CA GLU A 452 6.61 17.14 13.34
C GLU A 452 8.04 17.21 13.87
N ALA A 453 8.46 16.20 14.63
CA ALA A 453 9.82 16.13 15.16
C ALA A 453 10.91 16.02 14.08
N LEU A 454 10.57 15.40 12.93
CA LEU A 454 11.48 15.26 11.80
C LEU A 454 11.67 16.56 11.02
N VAL A 455 10.59 17.29 10.77
CA VAL A 455 10.61 18.41 9.81
C VAL A 455 10.18 19.75 10.39
N GLY A 456 9.82 19.79 11.68
CA GLY A 456 9.45 21.02 12.40
C GLY A 456 8.04 21.54 12.05
N VAL A 457 7.25 20.77 11.32
CA VAL A 457 5.88 21.11 10.94
C VAL A 457 4.98 19.94 11.27
N ARG A 458 3.94 20.19 12.08
CA ARG A 458 2.96 19.17 12.43
C ARG A 458 1.97 18.96 11.29
N PRO A 459 1.90 17.76 10.71
CA PRO A 459 0.85 17.45 9.77
C PRO A 459 -0.49 17.32 10.51
N VAL A 460 -1.56 17.68 9.83
CA VAL A 460 -2.90 17.35 10.29
C VAL A 460 -3.17 15.91 9.83
N ASP A 461 -3.39 14.98 10.77
CA ASP A 461 -3.91 13.67 10.43
C ASP A 461 -5.34 13.86 9.92
N ARG A 462 -5.51 13.69 8.61
CA ARG A 462 -6.78 13.90 7.92
C ARG A 462 -7.38 12.59 7.42
N LEU A 463 -6.93 11.44 7.90
CA LEU A 463 -7.47 10.18 7.40
C LEU A 463 -8.98 10.11 7.66
N GLU A 464 -9.42 10.32 8.90
CA GLU A 464 -10.84 10.29 9.25
C GLU A 464 -11.62 11.41 8.53
N ASP A 465 -11.09 12.64 8.48
CA ASP A 465 -11.69 13.74 7.71
C ASP A 465 -11.80 13.41 6.22
N THR A 466 -10.79 12.73 5.66
CA THR A 466 -10.81 12.29 4.27
C THR A 466 -11.88 11.22 4.06
N LEU A 467 -11.98 10.24 4.95
CA LEU A 467 -13.01 9.19 4.89
C LEU A 467 -14.43 9.78 5.01
N ASP A 468 -14.63 10.75 5.90
CA ASP A 468 -15.90 11.46 6.05
C ASP A 468 -16.23 12.28 4.80
N THR A 469 -15.23 12.95 4.21
CA THR A 469 -15.41 13.68 2.93
C THR A 469 -15.82 12.74 1.79
N LEU A 470 -15.23 11.55 1.73
CA LEU A 470 -15.60 10.54 0.73
C LEU A 470 -17.03 10.03 0.93
N ALA A 471 -17.45 9.82 2.18
CA ALA A 471 -18.84 9.44 2.47
C ALA A 471 -19.83 10.55 2.11
N ALA A 472 -19.51 11.81 2.43
CA ALA A 472 -20.31 12.96 2.04
C ALA A 472 -20.44 13.08 0.51
N ALA A 473 -19.38 12.78 -0.24
CA ALA A 473 -19.43 12.77 -1.70
C ALA A 473 -20.37 11.69 -2.27
N VAL A 474 -20.61 10.60 -1.57
CA VAL A 474 -21.64 9.61 -1.94
C VAL A 474 -23.03 10.25 -1.85
N ASP A 475 -23.34 10.92 -0.74
CA ASP A 475 -24.65 11.58 -0.57
C ASP A 475 -24.88 12.72 -1.57
N GLU A 476 -23.84 13.48 -1.90
CA GLU A 476 -23.96 14.65 -2.75
C GLU A 476 -24.05 14.30 -4.25
N HIS A 477 -23.36 13.23 -4.67
CA HIS A 477 -23.11 12.99 -6.09
C HIS A 477 -23.66 11.66 -6.62
N LEU A 478 -24.15 10.76 -5.77
CA LEU A 478 -24.66 9.46 -6.19
C LEU A 478 -26.16 9.29 -5.83
N ASP A 479 -26.84 8.44 -6.58
CA ASP A 479 -28.23 8.02 -6.28
C ASP A 479 -28.25 7.09 -5.07
N THR A 480 -28.36 7.67 -3.88
CA THR A 480 -28.40 6.95 -2.60
C THR A 480 -29.64 6.07 -2.47
N THR A 481 -30.74 6.39 -3.17
CA THR A 481 -31.94 5.54 -3.21
C THR A 481 -31.66 4.24 -3.95
N LEU A 482 -30.95 4.31 -5.05
CA LEU A 482 -30.48 3.12 -5.78
C LEU A 482 -29.48 2.33 -4.92
N LEU A 483 -28.49 3.00 -4.31
CA LEU A 483 -27.50 2.34 -3.46
C LEU A 483 -28.17 1.56 -2.31
N ARG A 484 -29.18 2.13 -1.64
CA ARG A 484 -29.96 1.43 -0.61
C ARG A 484 -30.72 0.23 -1.17
N ARG A 485 -31.34 0.36 -2.34
CA ARG A 485 -32.01 -0.80 -2.99
C ARG A 485 -31.06 -1.94 -3.31
N LEU A 486 -29.80 -1.64 -3.68
CA LEU A 486 -28.80 -2.65 -3.99
C LEU A 486 -28.36 -3.45 -2.75
N THR A 487 -28.66 -3.01 -1.52
CA THR A 487 -28.42 -3.77 -0.29
C THR A 487 -29.52 -4.80 0.02
N GLY A 488 -30.50 -5.00 -0.87
CA GLY A 488 -31.58 -5.97 -0.65
C GLY A 488 -32.58 -5.55 0.40
N GLY A 489 -32.67 -4.24 0.74
CA GLY A 489 -33.63 -3.73 1.71
C GLY A 489 -33.11 -3.69 3.16
N LEU A 490 -31.80 -3.71 3.36
CA LEU A 490 -31.17 -3.53 4.68
C LEU A 490 -31.29 -2.08 5.18
N LEU A 491 -31.55 -1.10 4.28
CA LEU A 491 -31.71 0.35 4.57
C LEU A 491 -33.00 0.87 3.97
#